data_7742474480677b31ff0c1e29ebebfd26
#
_entry.id   7742474480677b31ff0c1e29ebebfd26
#
_cell.length_a   1.000
_cell.length_b   1.000
_cell.length_c   1.000
_cell.angle_alpha   90.00
_cell.angle_beta   90.00
_cell.angle_gamma   90.00
#
_symmetry.space_group_name_H-M   'P 1'
#
loop_
_entity.id
_entity.type
_entity.pdbx_description
1 polymer ?
#
loop_
_entity_poly.entity_id
_entity_poly.type
_entity_poly.pdbx_seq_one_letter_code
_entity_poly.pdbx_strand_id
1 'polypeptide(L)'
;MIALGSPSGEDTASRLISLASSMGLKSSIVTSEPGENFESFNHGAIDWKGKMATAHWMVNSASMVTAGPSPAMAWSASMTFAELEGCRNVMIVDVSDGPESIARIWGRVIEKVRQIHVLFFTSDSLVAISKLEGIEGSDFLSRVREKTLIPLVCGYSGSDYTARVVHALGVAETQASNELEGLEWLAGFLKALPLSGAGIEGIKAAASWE
;
A
#
# COMPACT_ATOMS: atom_id res chain seq x y z
N MET A 1 -7.67 -8.67 -6.28
CA MET A 1 -6.52 -8.06 -5.59
C MET A 1 -5.45 -9.12 -5.38
N ILE A 2 -4.18 -8.78 -5.50
CA ILE A 2 -3.05 -9.68 -5.24
C ILE A 2 -2.02 -8.94 -4.39
N ALA A 3 -1.32 -9.61 -3.50
CA ALA A 3 -0.23 -9.04 -2.72
C ALA A 3 1.01 -9.92 -2.70
N LEU A 4 2.19 -9.29 -2.51
CA LEU A 4 3.39 -9.98 -2.07
C LEU A 4 3.39 -9.97 -0.54
N GLY A 5 3.40 -11.14 0.07
CA GLY A 5 3.35 -11.31 1.51
C GLY A 5 4.27 -12.40 2.04
N SER A 6 4.48 -12.41 3.35
CA SER A 6 5.25 -13.44 4.03
C SER A 6 4.45 -14.73 4.19
N PRO A 7 5.11 -15.89 4.34
CA PRO A 7 4.42 -17.17 4.58
C PRO A 7 3.64 -17.20 5.91
N SER A 8 4.03 -16.38 6.90
CA SER A 8 3.30 -16.28 8.17
C SER A 8 1.95 -15.59 8.03
N GLY A 9 1.77 -14.76 6.98
CA GLY A 9 0.55 -13.96 6.80
C GLY A 9 0.41 -12.78 7.77
N GLU A 10 1.44 -12.50 8.58
CA GLU A 10 1.39 -11.47 9.62
C GLU A 10 1.83 -10.08 9.10
N ASP A 11 2.47 -10.03 7.94
CA ASP A 11 2.86 -8.76 7.33
C ASP A 11 1.64 -7.93 6.90
N THR A 12 1.86 -6.63 6.75
CA THR A 12 0.81 -5.65 6.49
C THR A 12 0.06 -5.90 5.17
N ALA A 13 0.76 -6.35 4.12
CA ALA A 13 0.13 -6.65 2.84
C ALA A 13 -0.76 -7.90 2.93
N SER A 14 -0.30 -8.96 3.63
CA SER A 14 -1.08 -10.17 3.88
C SER A 14 -2.33 -9.89 4.73
N ARG A 15 -2.21 -9.05 5.76
CA ARG A 15 -3.35 -8.61 6.58
C ARG A 15 -4.38 -7.85 5.74
N LEU A 16 -3.94 -6.95 4.86
CA LEU A 16 -4.85 -6.24 3.95
C LEU A 16 -5.60 -7.22 3.03
N ILE A 17 -4.92 -8.24 2.49
CA ILE A 17 -5.56 -9.27 1.64
C ILE A 17 -6.62 -10.05 2.43
N SER A 18 -6.34 -10.40 3.68
CA SER A 18 -7.30 -11.11 4.55
C SER A 18 -8.55 -10.26 4.79
N LEU A 19 -8.38 -8.97 5.09
CA LEU A 19 -9.48 -8.02 5.24
C LEU A 19 -10.28 -7.85 3.93
N ALA A 20 -9.58 -7.68 2.81
CA ALA A 20 -10.24 -7.59 1.50
C ALA A 20 -11.04 -8.86 1.17
N SER A 21 -10.53 -10.05 1.50
CA SER A 21 -11.25 -11.32 1.36
C SER A 21 -12.52 -11.37 2.21
N SER A 22 -12.46 -10.95 3.47
CA SER A 22 -13.62 -10.90 4.36
C SER A 22 -14.71 -9.95 3.86
N MET A 23 -14.33 -8.91 3.12
CA MET A 23 -15.25 -7.99 2.45
C MET A 23 -15.76 -8.51 1.09
N GLY A 24 -15.43 -9.75 0.70
CA GLY A 24 -15.89 -10.39 -0.54
C GLY A 24 -15.08 -10.05 -1.78
N LEU A 25 -13.90 -9.42 -1.67
CA LEU A 25 -13.01 -9.24 -2.80
C LEU A 25 -12.29 -10.57 -3.12
N LYS A 26 -12.24 -10.92 -4.40
CA LYS A 26 -11.36 -12.00 -4.84
C LYS A 26 -9.91 -11.55 -4.68
N SER A 27 -9.17 -12.21 -3.77
CA SER A 27 -7.82 -11.82 -3.41
C SER A 27 -6.91 -13.03 -3.18
N SER A 28 -5.61 -12.84 -3.36
CA SER A 28 -4.60 -13.89 -3.18
C SER A 28 -3.25 -13.31 -2.75
N ILE A 29 -2.43 -14.13 -2.12
CA ILE A 29 -1.07 -13.78 -1.69
C ILE A 29 -0.07 -14.55 -2.58
N VAL A 30 1.00 -13.86 -2.97
CA VAL A 30 2.21 -14.43 -3.54
C VAL A 30 3.25 -14.48 -2.43
N THR A 31 3.80 -15.65 -2.18
CA THR A 31 4.81 -15.89 -1.13
C THR A 31 5.78 -16.98 -1.59
N SER A 32 6.78 -17.31 -0.79
CA SER A 32 7.65 -18.49 -1.01
C SER A 32 6.84 -19.79 -0.95
N GLU A 33 7.34 -20.83 -1.60
CA GLU A 33 6.74 -22.16 -1.51
C GLU A 33 6.89 -22.73 -0.08
N PRO A 34 6.00 -23.64 0.32
CA PRO A 34 6.09 -24.27 1.64
C PRO A 34 7.45 -24.95 1.86
N GLY A 35 8.13 -24.58 2.93
CA GLY A 35 9.45 -25.12 3.29
C GLY A 35 10.64 -24.35 2.71
N GLU A 36 10.44 -23.38 1.84
CA GLU A 36 11.51 -22.46 1.43
C GLU A 36 11.76 -21.39 2.49
N ASN A 37 13.02 -20.96 2.60
CA ASN A 37 13.35 -19.80 3.40
C ASN A 37 12.90 -18.52 2.65
N PHE A 38 12.00 -17.74 3.25
CA PHE A 38 11.44 -16.54 2.67
C PHE A 38 12.51 -15.50 2.30
N GLU A 39 13.57 -15.37 3.07
CA GLU A 39 14.65 -14.41 2.77
C GLU A 39 15.41 -14.71 1.47
N SER A 40 15.41 -15.98 1.03
CA SER A 40 16.22 -16.48 -0.08
C SER A 40 15.48 -17.38 -1.08
N PHE A 41 14.15 -17.33 -1.12
CA PHE A 41 13.35 -18.13 -2.06
C PHE A 41 13.60 -17.78 -3.53
N ASN A 42 13.21 -18.65 -4.44
CA ASN A 42 13.38 -18.41 -5.87
C ASN A 42 12.36 -17.42 -6.43
N HIS A 43 12.55 -16.13 -6.17
CA HIS A 43 11.68 -15.06 -6.64
C HIS A 43 11.59 -14.97 -8.18
N GLY A 44 12.61 -15.46 -8.91
CA GLY A 44 12.61 -15.49 -10.37
C GLY A 44 11.66 -16.52 -10.97
N ALA A 45 11.21 -17.51 -10.18
CA ALA A 45 10.24 -18.52 -10.63
C ALA A 45 8.78 -18.06 -10.52
N ILE A 46 8.51 -16.87 -9.94
CA ILE A 46 7.14 -16.37 -9.78
C ILE A 46 6.55 -16.01 -11.15
N ASP A 47 5.46 -16.68 -11.53
CA ASP A 47 4.66 -16.32 -12.71
C ASP A 47 3.79 -15.08 -12.43
N TRP A 48 4.43 -13.90 -12.43
CA TRP A 48 3.73 -12.64 -12.21
C TRP A 48 2.62 -12.38 -13.23
N LYS A 49 2.88 -12.72 -14.51
CA LYS A 49 1.90 -12.52 -15.59
C LYS A 49 0.63 -13.31 -15.32
N GLY A 50 0.74 -14.61 -15.06
CA GLY A 50 -0.42 -15.45 -14.78
C GLY A 50 -1.15 -15.01 -13.51
N LYS A 51 -0.42 -14.63 -12.46
CA LYS A 51 -1.01 -14.18 -11.20
C LYS A 51 -1.73 -12.83 -11.32
N MET A 52 -1.27 -11.92 -12.18
CA MET A 52 -1.83 -10.56 -12.35
C MET A 52 -2.92 -10.47 -13.41
N ALA A 53 -3.09 -11.48 -14.27
CA ALA A 53 -3.99 -11.45 -15.43
C ALA A 53 -5.43 -11.00 -15.15
N THR A 54 -5.92 -11.16 -13.91
CA THR A 54 -7.26 -10.75 -13.49
C THR A 54 -7.25 -9.81 -12.29
N ALA A 55 -6.07 -9.36 -11.85
CA ALA A 55 -5.94 -8.52 -10.68
C ALA A 55 -6.08 -7.04 -11.07
N HIS A 56 -6.88 -6.29 -10.33
CA HIS A 56 -6.96 -4.83 -10.47
C HIS A 56 -5.88 -4.12 -9.65
N TRP A 57 -5.56 -4.67 -8.50
CA TRP A 57 -4.59 -4.12 -7.55
C TRP A 57 -3.46 -5.10 -7.27
N MET A 58 -2.22 -4.62 -7.36
CA MET A 58 -1.02 -5.25 -6.79
C MET A 58 -0.63 -4.51 -5.52
N VAL A 59 -0.65 -5.20 -4.39
CA VAL A 59 -0.35 -4.63 -3.07
C VAL A 59 1.04 -5.04 -2.63
N ASN A 60 1.83 -4.06 -2.22
CA ASN A 60 3.15 -4.24 -1.65
C ASN A 60 3.26 -3.48 -0.32
N SER A 61 3.91 -4.09 0.65
CA SER A 61 4.36 -3.45 1.89
C SER A 61 5.78 -2.93 1.71
N ALA A 62 6.07 -1.73 2.19
CA ALA A 62 7.40 -1.14 2.12
C ALA A 62 8.42 -1.90 2.96
N SER A 63 8.01 -2.52 4.05
CA SER A 63 8.86 -3.36 4.92
C SER A 63 9.44 -4.58 4.20
N MET A 64 8.85 -5.04 3.08
CA MET A 64 9.38 -6.14 2.27
C MET A 64 10.82 -5.90 1.77
N VAL A 65 11.24 -4.65 1.61
CA VAL A 65 12.61 -4.33 1.18
C VAL A 65 13.68 -4.68 2.22
N THR A 66 13.27 -4.92 3.47
CA THR A 66 14.15 -5.31 4.57
C THR A 66 13.97 -6.76 4.99
N ALA A 67 12.98 -7.47 4.42
CA ALA A 67 12.68 -8.86 4.77
C ALA A 67 13.63 -9.89 4.14
N GLY A 68 14.64 -9.46 3.41
CA GLY A 68 15.65 -10.31 2.78
C GLY A 68 15.90 -9.99 1.31
N PRO A 69 16.93 -10.58 0.69
CA PRO A 69 17.27 -10.33 -0.71
C PRO A 69 16.15 -10.72 -1.67
N SER A 70 15.57 -11.91 -1.51
CA SER A 70 14.52 -12.40 -2.40
C SER A 70 13.20 -11.65 -2.28
N PRO A 71 12.68 -11.34 -1.08
CA PRO A 71 11.53 -10.45 -0.94
C PRO A 71 11.74 -9.08 -1.56
N ALA A 72 12.92 -8.47 -1.38
CA ALA A 72 13.23 -7.16 -1.96
C ALA A 72 13.24 -7.20 -3.50
N MET A 73 13.77 -8.28 -4.10
CA MET A 73 13.76 -8.48 -5.55
C MET A 73 12.35 -8.76 -6.07
N ALA A 74 11.59 -9.63 -5.39
CA ALA A 74 10.18 -9.91 -5.71
C ALA A 74 9.32 -8.65 -5.62
N TRP A 75 9.53 -7.81 -4.59
CA TRP A 75 8.88 -6.52 -4.42
C TRP A 75 9.11 -5.59 -5.62
N SER A 76 10.37 -5.47 -6.07
CA SER A 76 10.70 -4.64 -7.25
C SER A 76 10.11 -5.23 -8.54
N ALA A 77 10.19 -6.54 -8.72
CA ALA A 77 9.65 -7.23 -9.89
C ALA A 77 8.12 -7.12 -9.97
N SER A 78 7.42 -7.32 -8.86
CA SER A 78 5.96 -7.25 -8.80
C SER A 78 5.42 -5.92 -9.30
N MET A 79 6.05 -4.81 -8.92
CA MET A 79 5.65 -3.47 -9.36
C MET A 79 5.83 -3.26 -10.86
N THR A 80 6.92 -3.76 -11.42
CA THR A 80 7.20 -3.69 -12.86
C THR A 80 6.21 -4.55 -13.66
N PHE A 81 5.96 -5.78 -13.21
CA PHE A 81 5.00 -6.65 -13.87
C PHE A 81 3.56 -6.12 -13.74
N ALA A 82 3.22 -5.47 -12.62
CA ALA A 82 1.92 -4.83 -12.47
C ALA A 82 1.68 -3.76 -13.54
N GLU A 83 2.68 -2.92 -13.83
CA GLU A 83 2.58 -1.94 -14.91
C GLU A 83 2.38 -2.62 -16.28
N LEU A 84 3.16 -3.66 -16.57
CA LEU A 84 3.10 -4.39 -17.85
C LEU A 84 1.75 -5.07 -18.07
N GLU A 85 1.12 -5.59 -17.02
CA GLU A 85 -0.16 -6.29 -17.07
C GLU A 85 -1.37 -5.37 -16.80
N GLY A 86 -1.15 -4.04 -16.66
CA GLY A 86 -2.21 -3.06 -16.41
C GLY A 86 -2.83 -3.14 -15.00
N CYS A 87 -2.16 -3.81 -14.08
CA CYS A 87 -2.53 -3.87 -12.67
C CYS A 87 -1.99 -2.62 -11.96
N ARG A 88 -2.78 -2.02 -11.07
CA ARG A 88 -2.40 -0.79 -10.36
C ARG A 88 -1.66 -1.11 -9.06
N ASN A 89 -0.50 -0.49 -8.86
CA ASN A 89 0.31 -0.68 -7.66
C ASN A 89 -0.22 0.12 -6.48
N VAL A 90 -0.43 -0.58 -5.38
CA VAL A 90 -0.71 -0.03 -4.04
C VAL A 90 0.53 -0.27 -3.18
N MET A 91 1.08 0.78 -2.62
CA MET A 91 2.21 0.73 -1.69
C MET A 91 1.74 1.11 -0.30
N ILE A 92 1.88 0.19 0.65
CA ILE A 92 1.65 0.45 2.07
C ILE A 92 3.01 0.81 2.68
N VAL A 93 3.12 2.01 3.21
CA VAL A 93 4.29 2.41 3.99
C VAL A 93 4.03 2.01 5.43
N ASP A 94 4.67 0.93 5.82
CA ASP A 94 4.66 0.34 7.15
C ASP A 94 6.11 0.32 7.67
N VAL A 95 6.39 1.10 8.66
CA VAL A 95 7.73 1.16 9.28
C VAL A 95 7.58 0.89 10.76
N SER A 96 8.34 -0.07 11.27
CA SER A 96 8.33 -0.46 12.67
C SER A 96 9.69 -0.28 13.36
N ASP A 97 10.75 -0.06 12.57
CA ASP A 97 12.13 -0.09 13.05
C ASP A 97 12.72 1.32 13.22
N GLY A 98 13.93 1.40 13.80
CA GLY A 98 14.61 2.64 14.12
C GLY A 98 14.87 3.56 12.91
N PRO A 99 15.36 4.80 13.15
CA PRO A 99 15.45 5.87 12.13
C PRO A 99 16.21 5.49 10.87
N GLU A 100 17.28 4.69 10.97
CA GLU A 100 18.07 4.25 9.81
C GLU A 100 17.29 3.29 8.90
N SER A 101 16.51 2.38 9.50
CA SER A 101 15.63 1.49 8.75
C SER A 101 14.53 2.25 8.05
N ILE A 102 13.91 3.22 8.74
CA ILE A 102 12.88 4.11 8.20
C ILE A 102 13.41 4.87 6.97
N ALA A 103 14.60 5.49 7.08
CA ALA A 103 15.20 6.23 5.98
C ALA A 103 15.50 5.33 4.78
N ARG A 104 16.00 4.11 5.03
CA ARG A 104 16.28 3.13 3.97
C ARG A 104 15.00 2.67 3.26
N ILE A 105 13.97 2.30 4.02
CA ILE A 105 12.67 1.87 3.49
C ILE A 105 12.04 3.00 2.67
N TRP A 106 11.98 4.21 3.24
CA TRP A 106 11.43 5.37 2.56
C TRP A 106 12.19 5.72 1.27
N GLY A 107 13.52 5.69 1.30
CA GLY A 107 14.34 5.88 0.10
C GLY A 107 13.99 4.91 -1.03
N ARG A 108 13.77 3.62 -0.69
CA ARG A 108 13.35 2.60 -1.68
C ARG A 108 11.95 2.85 -2.23
N VAL A 109 11.02 3.34 -1.42
CA VAL A 109 9.69 3.74 -1.89
C VAL A 109 9.79 4.93 -2.85
N ILE A 110 10.59 5.94 -2.52
CA ILE A 110 10.82 7.12 -3.37
C ILE A 110 11.42 6.73 -4.74
N GLU A 111 12.30 5.75 -4.82
CA GLU A 111 12.83 5.25 -6.10
C GLU A 111 11.73 4.69 -7.02
N LYS A 112 10.59 4.28 -6.47
CA LYS A 112 9.49 3.61 -7.17
C LYS A 112 8.25 4.47 -7.36
N VAL A 113 8.27 5.74 -7.01
CA VAL A 113 7.07 6.61 -7.00
C VAL A 113 6.31 6.63 -8.32
N ARG A 114 7.00 6.51 -9.46
CA ARG A 114 6.36 6.52 -10.78
C ARG A 114 5.50 5.28 -11.07
N GLN A 115 5.76 4.19 -10.35
CA GLN A 115 5.03 2.93 -10.49
C GLN A 115 3.86 2.84 -9.51
N ILE A 116 3.78 3.74 -8.52
CA ILE A 116 2.78 3.70 -7.45
C ILE A 116 1.53 4.49 -7.87
N HIS A 117 0.36 3.87 -7.76
CA HIS A 117 -0.95 4.50 -8.00
C HIS A 117 -1.62 4.95 -6.70
N VAL A 118 -1.49 4.14 -5.64
CA VAL A 118 -1.98 4.45 -4.30
C VAL A 118 -0.83 4.28 -3.33
N LEU A 119 -0.47 5.33 -2.62
CA LEU A 119 0.49 5.31 -1.53
C LEU A 119 -0.28 5.51 -0.22
N PHE A 120 -0.21 4.54 0.67
CA PHE A 120 -0.90 4.58 1.96
C PHE A 120 0.11 4.55 3.11
N PHE A 121 -0.05 5.45 4.06
CA PHE A 121 0.73 5.51 5.29
C PHE A 121 -0.09 4.95 6.45
N THR A 122 0.46 3.97 7.17
CA THR A 122 -0.07 3.59 8.49
C THR A 122 0.11 4.76 9.47
N SER A 123 -0.63 4.80 10.57
CA SER A 123 -0.54 5.89 11.56
C SER A 123 0.90 6.11 12.05
N ASP A 124 1.59 5.02 12.39
CA ASP A 124 2.96 5.09 12.89
C ASP A 124 3.94 5.56 11.81
N SER A 125 3.79 5.07 10.57
CA SER A 125 4.65 5.48 9.47
C SER A 125 4.41 6.94 9.06
N LEU A 126 3.17 7.43 9.14
CA LEU A 126 2.85 8.84 8.90
C LEU A 126 3.67 9.75 9.83
N VAL A 127 3.65 9.43 11.13
CA VAL A 127 4.40 10.17 12.15
C VAL A 127 5.91 10.06 11.93
N ALA A 128 6.40 8.84 11.69
CA ALA A 128 7.84 8.59 11.56
C ALA A 128 8.45 9.26 10.32
N ILE A 129 7.77 9.13 9.15
CA ILE A 129 8.27 9.70 7.90
C ILE A 129 8.08 11.22 7.85
N SER A 130 6.97 11.77 8.37
CA SER A 130 6.79 13.22 8.45
C SER A 130 7.90 13.89 9.29
N LYS A 131 8.28 13.24 10.40
CA LYS A 131 9.40 13.68 11.22
C LYS A 131 10.75 13.58 10.49
N LEU A 132 10.98 12.50 9.75
CA LEU A 132 12.18 12.30 8.93
C LEU A 132 12.31 13.39 7.85
N GLU A 133 11.20 13.73 7.18
CA GLU A 133 11.15 14.77 6.14
C GLU A 133 11.09 16.21 6.71
N GLY A 134 10.94 16.38 8.02
CA GLY A 134 10.80 17.70 8.67
C GLY A 134 9.53 18.44 8.26
N ILE A 135 8.44 17.75 7.97
CA ILE A 135 7.16 18.31 7.51
C ILE A 135 6.12 18.05 8.59
N GLU A 136 5.30 19.06 8.92
CA GLU A 136 4.18 18.88 9.85
C GLU A 136 3.17 17.85 9.31
N GLY A 137 2.62 17.02 10.21
CA GLY A 137 1.77 15.89 9.84
C GLY A 137 0.55 16.26 8.99
N SER A 138 -0.09 17.43 9.26
CA SER A 138 -1.23 17.92 8.48
C SER A 138 -0.89 18.19 7.00
N ASP A 139 0.33 18.61 6.70
CA ASP A 139 0.76 18.98 5.35
C ASP A 139 1.52 17.86 4.64
N PHE A 140 1.94 16.84 5.39
CA PHE A 140 2.83 15.81 4.89
C PHE A 140 2.30 15.09 3.64
N LEU A 141 1.07 14.60 3.67
CA LEU A 141 0.47 13.89 2.52
C LEU A 141 0.39 14.79 1.28
N SER A 142 0.05 16.06 1.45
CA SER A 142 -0.02 17.05 0.36
C SER A 142 1.36 17.28 -0.25
N ARG A 143 2.39 17.44 0.59
CA ARG A 143 3.77 17.60 0.14
C ARG A 143 4.31 16.37 -0.57
N VAL A 144 4.02 15.18 -0.05
CA VAL A 144 4.37 13.92 -0.75
C VAL A 144 3.71 13.89 -2.13
N ARG A 145 2.41 14.18 -2.22
CA ARG A 145 1.69 14.21 -3.49
C ARG A 145 2.28 15.23 -4.47
N GLU A 146 2.59 16.45 -4.02
CA GLU A 146 3.19 17.50 -4.85
C GLU A 146 4.55 17.10 -5.42
N LYS A 147 5.41 16.49 -4.58
CA LYS A 147 6.77 16.10 -4.97
C LYS A 147 6.80 14.85 -5.87
N THR A 148 5.91 13.90 -5.64
CA THR A 148 5.96 12.57 -6.29
C THR A 148 5.02 12.43 -7.46
N LEU A 149 3.95 13.23 -7.51
CA LEU A 149 2.85 13.15 -8.46
C LEU A 149 2.08 11.81 -8.41
N ILE A 150 2.23 11.02 -7.35
CA ILE A 150 1.45 9.79 -7.14
C ILE A 150 -0.04 10.16 -7.21
N PRO A 151 -0.86 9.41 -7.97
CA PRO A 151 -2.28 9.74 -8.15
C PRO A 151 -3.05 9.91 -6.85
N LEU A 152 -2.88 8.98 -5.90
CA LEU A 152 -3.56 8.97 -4.60
C LEU A 152 -2.55 8.77 -3.48
N VAL A 153 -2.45 9.72 -2.56
CA VAL A 153 -1.63 9.64 -1.35
C VAL A 153 -2.57 9.65 -0.15
N CYS A 154 -2.58 8.56 0.59
CA CYS A 154 -3.54 8.30 1.65
C CYS A 154 -2.84 8.16 3.01
N GLY A 155 -3.52 8.59 4.05
CA GLY A 155 -3.11 8.35 5.42
C GLY A 155 -4.33 8.12 6.31
N TYR A 156 -4.11 7.41 7.40
CA TYR A 156 -5.12 7.16 8.41
C TYR A 156 -4.57 7.56 9.78
N SER A 157 -5.32 8.39 10.49
CA SER A 157 -5.00 8.78 11.85
C SER A 157 -5.81 7.94 12.84
N GLY A 158 -5.11 7.15 13.65
CA GLY A 158 -5.75 6.33 14.68
C GLY A 158 -6.23 7.11 15.90
N SER A 159 -5.80 8.37 16.07
CA SER A 159 -6.18 9.19 17.23
C SER A 159 -7.57 9.80 17.12
N ASP A 160 -8.02 10.08 15.92
CA ASP A 160 -9.31 10.73 15.61
C ASP A 160 -10.09 9.99 14.51
N TYR A 161 -9.62 8.79 14.13
CA TYR A 161 -10.22 7.94 13.10
C TYR A 161 -10.44 8.66 11.77
N THR A 162 -9.56 9.59 11.43
CA THR A 162 -9.65 10.36 10.19
C THR A 162 -8.84 9.69 9.08
N ALA A 163 -9.51 9.38 7.98
CA ALA A 163 -8.88 8.97 6.73
C ALA A 163 -8.77 10.17 5.79
N ARG A 164 -7.60 10.36 5.19
CA ARG A 164 -7.33 11.46 4.27
C ARG A 164 -6.74 10.94 2.96
N VAL A 165 -7.31 11.37 1.85
CA VAL A 165 -6.86 11.04 0.49
C VAL A 165 -6.52 12.32 -0.24
N VAL A 166 -5.25 12.50 -0.57
CA VAL A 166 -4.76 13.64 -1.38
C VAL A 166 -4.61 13.20 -2.83
N HIS A 167 -5.21 13.94 -3.75
CA HIS A 167 -5.20 13.65 -5.18
C HIS A 167 -5.03 14.93 -6.01
N ALA A 168 -4.90 14.79 -7.34
CA ALA A 168 -4.64 15.92 -8.24
C ALA A 168 -5.71 17.02 -8.20
N LEU A 169 -6.94 16.67 -7.82
CA LEU A 169 -8.10 17.57 -7.84
C LEU A 169 -8.45 18.12 -6.45
N GLY A 170 -7.72 17.74 -5.40
CA GLY A 170 -7.95 18.21 -4.04
C GLY A 170 -7.69 17.18 -2.95
N VAL A 171 -8.44 17.27 -1.87
CA VAL A 171 -8.36 16.40 -0.70
C VAL A 171 -9.75 15.88 -0.37
N ALA A 172 -9.87 14.57 -0.19
CA ALA A 172 -11.03 13.95 0.46
C ALA A 172 -10.62 13.58 1.89
N GLU A 173 -11.41 14.03 2.85
CA GLU A 173 -11.23 13.72 4.26
C GLU A 173 -12.53 13.16 4.81
N THR A 174 -12.46 12.05 5.50
CA THR A 174 -13.62 11.38 6.07
C THR A 174 -13.31 10.89 7.46
N GLN A 175 -14.28 10.97 8.33
CA GLN A 175 -14.20 10.36 9.63
C GLN A 175 -14.72 8.92 9.51
N ALA A 176 -13.83 7.95 9.72
CA ALA A 176 -14.20 6.55 9.75
C ALA A 176 -14.96 6.23 11.06
N SER A 177 -15.66 5.11 11.09
CA SER A 177 -16.28 4.67 12.35
C SER A 177 -15.22 4.37 13.42
N ASN A 178 -15.53 4.59 14.68
CA ASN A 178 -14.60 4.48 15.82
C ASN A 178 -13.99 3.09 16.04
N GLU A 179 -14.33 2.11 15.21
CA GLU A 179 -13.86 0.73 15.32
C GLU A 179 -12.99 0.31 14.13
N LEU A 180 -12.90 1.15 13.07
CA LEU A 180 -12.14 0.81 11.88
C LEU A 180 -10.63 1.01 12.09
N GLU A 181 -9.86 -0.02 11.82
CA GLU A 181 -8.40 0.10 11.68
C GLU A 181 -8.05 0.67 10.30
N GLY A 182 -6.88 1.33 10.18
CA GLY A 182 -6.46 1.96 8.94
C GLY A 182 -6.32 0.99 7.75
N LEU A 183 -5.95 -0.28 7.98
CA LEU A 183 -5.91 -1.31 6.92
C LEU A 183 -7.30 -1.75 6.48
N GLU A 184 -8.24 -1.81 7.39
CA GLU A 184 -9.63 -2.14 7.08
C GLU A 184 -10.24 -1.02 6.23
N TRP A 185 -10.01 0.24 6.63
CA TRP A 185 -10.37 1.39 5.81
C TRP A 185 -9.76 1.30 4.41
N LEU A 186 -8.46 1.00 4.30
CA LEU A 186 -7.80 0.86 2.99
C LEU A 186 -8.41 -0.25 2.14
N ALA A 187 -8.73 -1.41 2.74
CA ALA A 187 -9.38 -2.51 2.02
C ALA A 187 -10.71 -2.10 1.39
N GLY A 188 -11.55 -1.42 2.17
CA GLY A 188 -12.83 -0.91 1.67
C GLY A 188 -12.68 0.21 0.66
N PHE A 189 -11.76 1.14 0.86
CA PHE A 189 -11.41 2.17 -0.12
C PHE A 189 -11.02 1.57 -1.47
N LEU A 190 -10.11 0.58 -1.47
CA LEU A 190 -9.67 -0.11 -2.68
C LEU A 190 -10.78 -0.95 -3.35
N LYS A 191 -11.74 -1.44 -2.56
CA LYS A 191 -12.95 -2.11 -3.06
C LYS A 191 -13.88 -1.12 -3.75
N ALA A 192 -14.13 0.03 -3.13
CA ALA A 192 -15.10 1.02 -3.59
C ALA A 192 -14.59 1.84 -4.77
N LEU A 193 -13.31 2.20 -4.80
CA LEU A 193 -12.73 3.13 -5.76
C LEU A 193 -12.97 2.76 -7.24
N PRO A 194 -12.81 1.50 -7.70
CA PRO A 194 -13.10 1.15 -9.09
C PRO A 194 -14.56 1.33 -9.50
N LEU A 195 -15.47 1.26 -8.53
CA LEU A 195 -16.92 1.41 -8.75
C LEU A 195 -17.36 2.88 -8.70
N SER A 196 -16.73 3.67 -7.84
CA SER A 196 -17.07 5.09 -7.62
C SER A 196 -16.42 6.02 -8.66
N GLY A 197 -15.34 5.58 -9.29
CA GLY A 197 -14.57 6.36 -10.26
C GLY A 197 -13.48 7.24 -9.66
N ALA A 198 -12.62 7.78 -10.53
CA ALA A 198 -11.42 8.54 -10.15
C ALA A 198 -11.63 10.07 -10.11
N GLY A 199 -12.84 10.55 -10.24
CA GLY A 199 -13.18 11.97 -10.07
C GLY A 199 -13.31 12.36 -8.60
N ILE A 200 -13.44 13.66 -8.32
CA ILE A 200 -13.54 14.21 -6.94
C ILE A 200 -14.60 13.48 -6.13
N GLU A 201 -15.83 13.42 -6.65
CA GLU A 201 -16.95 12.80 -5.97
C GLU A 201 -16.79 11.28 -5.82
N GLY A 202 -16.18 10.61 -6.82
CA GLY A 202 -15.90 9.19 -6.77
C GLY A 202 -14.85 8.84 -5.70
N ILE A 203 -13.77 9.61 -5.61
CA ILE A 203 -12.73 9.42 -4.58
C ILE A 203 -13.32 9.68 -3.19
N LYS A 204 -14.13 10.75 -3.05
CA LYS A 204 -14.81 11.06 -1.79
C LYS A 204 -15.78 9.96 -1.37
N ALA A 205 -16.60 9.46 -2.29
CA ALA A 205 -17.50 8.35 -2.04
C ALA A 205 -16.75 7.07 -1.65
N ALA A 206 -15.64 6.77 -2.36
CA ALA A 206 -14.81 5.61 -2.00
C ALA A 206 -14.14 5.77 -0.63
N ALA A 207 -13.72 6.99 -0.26
CA ALA A 207 -13.11 7.25 1.05
C ALA A 207 -14.10 7.15 2.21
N SER A 208 -15.39 7.39 1.95
CA SER A 208 -16.50 7.33 2.91
C SER A 208 -17.29 6.02 2.84
N TRP A 209 -16.67 4.93 2.33
CA TRP A 209 -17.34 3.64 2.27
C TRP A 209 -17.73 3.18 3.69
N GLU A 210 -18.91 2.62 3.83
CA GLU A 210 -19.44 1.94 5.01
C GLU A 210 -19.99 0.56 4.61
#